data_ad90f4b3e92a23bc0ecb0673b2a0d531
#
_entry.id   ad90f4b3e92a23bc0ecb0673b2a0d531
#
_cell.length_a   1.000
_cell.length_b   1.000
_cell.length_c   1.000
_cell.angle_alpha   90.00
_cell.angle_beta   90.00
_cell.angle_gamma   90.00
#
_symmetry.space_group_name_H-M   'P 1'
#
loop_
_entity.id
_entity.type
_entity.pdbx_description
1 polymer ?
#
loop_
_entity_poly.entity_id
_entity_poly.type
_entity_poly.pdbx_seq_one_letter_code
_entity_poly.pdbx_strand_id
1 'polypeptide(L)'
;MTIVRISKSIFIANLVAFLFAQAPEGYYDSAIGLEGEALRSELHQIIDEHQVQSYSSLWSHFQSTDKKPNGKVWDMYSDIPDGTPPYEYTFVSDQCGNYGSEGDCYNREHSWPSSWFNDDSPMRTDLFHLYPTDGYVNG
;
A
#
# COMPACT_ATOMS: atom_id res chain seq x y z
N MET A 1 62.82 -17.97 -16.54
CA MET A 1 61.98 -18.21 -15.34
C MET A 1 60.75 -17.34 -15.48
N THR A 2 59.63 -17.91 -16.00
CA THR A 2 58.42 -17.17 -16.40
C THR A 2 57.42 -17.28 -15.30
N ILE A 3 57.07 -16.13 -14.69
CA ILE A 3 56.07 -16.08 -13.60
C ILE A 3 54.68 -15.97 -14.21
N VAL A 4 53.89 -17.05 -14.08
CA VAL A 4 52.47 -17.06 -14.44
C VAL A 4 51.69 -16.39 -13.34
N ARG A 5 51.09 -15.21 -13.63
CA ARG A 5 50.12 -14.55 -12.74
C ARG A 5 48.77 -15.21 -12.91
N ILE A 6 48.31 -15.92 -11.90
CA ILE A 6 46.95 -16.46 -11.81
C ILE A 6 46.04 -15.30 -11.35
N SER A 7 45.20 -14.80 -12.27
CA SER A 7 44.12 -13.86 -11.94
C SER A 7 43.00 -14.62 -11.25
N LYS A 8 42.75 -14.31 -9.98
CA LYS A 8 41.59 -14.80 -9.26
C LYS A 8 40.40 -13.91 -9.62
N SER A 9 39.57 -14.37 -10.57
CA SER A 9 38.27 -13.76 -10.81
C SER A 9 37.33 -14.09 -9.64
N ILE A 10 36.96 -13.07 -8.86
CA ILE A 10 35.97 -13.19 -7.82
C ILE A 10 34.61 -13.09 -8.52
N PHE A 11 33.90 -14.20 -8.64
CA PHE A 11 32.51 -14.23 -9.03
C PHE A 11 31.67 -13.75 -7.81
N ILE A 12 31.17 -12.51 -7.87
CA ILE A 12 30.15 -12.02 -6.95
C ILE A 12 28.81 -12.53 -7.49
N ALA A 13 28.30 -13.60 -6.88
CA ALA A 13 26.94 -14.04 -7.12
C ALA A 13 25.98 -13.03 -6.45
N ASN A 14 25.33 -12.19 -7.23
CA ASN A 14 24.22 -11.37 -6.76
C ASN A 14 23.03 -12.29 -6.44
N LEU A 15 22.86 -12.61 -5.15
CA LEU A 15 21.66 -13.26 -4.65
C LEU A 15 20.54 -12.21 -4.61
N VAL A 16 19.72 -12.16 -5.65
CA VAL A 16 18.50 -11.37 -5.65
C VAL A 16 17.50 -12.11 -4.77
N ALA A 17 17.37 -11.68 -3.53
CA ALA A 17 16.28 -12.14 -2.65
C ALA A 17 14.98 -11.48 -3.12
N PHE A 18 14.12 -12.25 -3.76
CA PHE A 18 12.73 -11.83 -3.97
C PHE A 18 12.02 -11.87 -2.62
N LEU A 19 11.80 -10.70 -2.03
CA LEU A 19 10.92 -10.56 -0.89
C LEU A 19 9.48 -10.62 -1.40
N PHE A 20 8.91 -11.80 -1.42
CA PHE A 20 7.47 -11.94 -1.55
C PHE A 20 6.84 -11.57 -0.20
N ALA A 21 5.83 -10.72 -0.21
CA ALA A 21 4.97 -10.52 0.95
C ALA A 21 4.22 -11.86 1.18
N GLN A 22 4.72 -12.65 2.13
CA GLN A 22 4.14 -13.93 2.49
C GLN A 22 3.45 -13.80 3.84
N ALA A 23 2.27 -14.39 3.97
CA ALA A 23 1.63 -14.51 5.27
C ALA A 23 2.57 -15.25 6.24
N PRO A 24 2.55 -14.91 7.54
CA PRO A 24 3.29 -15.65 8.54
C PRO A 24 2.98 -17.15 8.49
N GLU A 25 3.96 -17.97 8.88
CA GLU A 25 3.76 -19.42 8.97
C GLU A 25 2.56 -19.72 9.88
N GLY A 26 1.68 -20.61 9.45
CA GLY A 26 0.47 -20.98 10.18
C GLY A 26 -0.70 -20.01 10.08
N TYR A 27 -0.54 -18.85 9.42
CA TYR A 27 -1.57 -17.80 9.38
C TYR A 27 -2.92 -18.29 8.82
N TYR A 28 -2.90 -19.24 7.89
CA TYR A 28 -4.11 -19.82 7.28
C TYR A 28 -4.37 -21.27 7.69
N ASP A 29 -3.71 -21.79 8.72
CA ASP A 29 -3.81 -23.22 9.07
C ASP A 29 -5.25 -23.64 9.40
N SER A 30 -6.00 -22.79 10.09
CA SER A 30 -7.41 -23.05 10.42
C SER A 30 -8.35 -23.08 9.21
N ALA A 31 -7.94 -22.49 8.09
CA ALA A 31 -8.72 -22.48 6.84
C ALA A 31 -8.41 -23.68 5.92
N ILE A 32 -7.41 -24.49 6.24
CA ILE A 32 -7.01 -25.62 5.39
C ILE A 32 -8.14 -26.65 5.27
N GLY A 33 -8.49 -26.99 4.04
CA GLY A 33 -9.52 -27.98 3.72
C GLY A 33 -10.96 -27.48 3.86
N LEU A 34 -11.16 -26.21 4.19
CA LEU A 34 -12.49 -25.59 4.18
C LEU A 34 -12.87 -25.11 2.78
N GLU A 35 -14.18 -25.12 2.48
CA GLU A 35 -14.75 -24.66 1.22
C GLU A 35 -16.02 -23.83 1.44
N GLY A 36 -16.42 -23.03 0.44
CA GLY A 36 -17.67 -22.28 0.42
C GLY A 36 -17.82 -21.33 1.61
N GLU A 37 -18.97 -21.35 2.28
CA GLU A 37 -19.27 -20.46 3.41
C GLU A 37 -18.42 -20.75 4.65
N ALA A 38 -17.99 -22.00 4.85
CA ALA A 38 -17.09 -22.33 5.96
C ALA A 38 -15.71 -21.68 5.76
N LEU A 39 -15.16 -21.74 4.56
CA LEU A 39 -13.92 -21.04 4.22
C LEU A 39 -14.07 -19.53 4.37
N ARG A 40 -15.15 -18.94 3.87
CA ARG A 40 -15.41 -17.50 3.98
C ARG A 40 -15.49 -17.03 5.43
N SER A 41 -16.20 -17.79 6.25
CA SER A 41 -16.34 -17.49 7.68
C SER A 41 -14.99 -17.56 8.42
N GLU A 42 -14.19 -18.58 8.12
CA GLU A 42 -12.87 -18.75 8.74
C GLU A 42 -11.90 -17.66 8.32
N LEU A 43 -11.85 -17.33 7.02
CA LEU A 43 -11.02 -16.21 6.54
C LEU A 43 -11.44 -14.88 7.17
N HIS A 44 -12.74 -14.67 7.39
CA HIS A 44 -13.20 -13.49 8.12
C HIS A 44 -12.68 -13.47 9.57
N GLN A 45 -12.73 -14.59 10.28
CA GLN A 45 -12.19 -14.69 11.64
C GLN A 45 -10.67 -14.44 11.68
N ILE A 46 -9.93 -14.95 10.71
CA ILE A 46 -8.47 -14.74 10.61
C ILE A 46 -8.11 -13.25 10.49
N ILE A 47 -8.92 -12.45 9.81
CA ILE A 47 -8.64 -11.02 9.57
C ILE A 47 -9.38 -10.09 10.54
N ASP A 48 -10.33 -10.57 11.32
CA ASP A 48 -11.23 -9.74 12.15
C ASP A 48 -10.49 -9.02 13.29
N GLU A 49 -9.46 -9.62 13.86
CA GLU A 49 -8.69 -9.04 14.97
C GLU A 49 -7.52 -8.13 14.51
N HIS A 50 -7.64 -7.50 13.35
CA HIS A 50 -6.59 -6.59 12.88
C HIS A 50 -6.49 -5.32 13.75
N GLN A 51 -5.33 -4.69 13.75
CA GLN A 51 -5.10 -3.45 14.49
C GLN A 51 -5.78 -2.27 13.80
N VAL A 52 -6.93 -1.86 14.33
CA VAL A 52 -7.67 -0.69 13.85
C VAL A 52 -6.82 0.57 14.01
N GLN A 53 -6.65 1.32 12.92
CA GLN A 53 -5.90 2.57 12.91
C GLN A 53 -6.81 3.76 13.23
N SER A 54 -6.24 4.87 13.72
CA SER A 54 -6.99 6.11 13.83
C SER A 54 -7.09 6.79 12.45
N TYR A 55 -8.19 7.51 12.19
CA TYR A 55 -8.35 8.22 10.93
C TYR A 55 -7.27 9.27 10.68
N SER A 56 -6.74 9.88 11.74
CA SER A 56 -5.62 10.84 11.66
C SER A 56 -4.27 10.17 11.38
N SER A 57 -4.06 8.93 11.84
CA SER A 57 -2.79 8.22 11.61
C SER A 57 -2.62 7.73 10.17
N LEU A 58 -3.68 7.67 9.39
CA LEU A 58 -3.62 7.29 7.98
C LEU A 58 -2.63 8.13 7.17
N TRP A 59 -2.53 9.42 7.46
CA TRP A 59 -1.54 10.30 6.84
C TRP A 59 -0.09 9.81 7.00
N SER A 60 0.22 9.24 8.17
CA SER A 60 1.55 8.69 8.43
C SER A 60 1.75 7.34 7.75
N HIS A 61 0.69 6.53 7.71
CA HIS A 61 0.75 5.20 7.09
C HIS A 61 0.99 5.28 5.59
N PHE A 62 0.36 6.21 4.89
CA PHE A 62 0.58 6.45 3.46
C PHE A 62 2.05 6.73 3.11
N GLN A 63 2.84 7.27 4.04
CA GLN A 63 4.27 7.48 3.81
C GLN A 63 5.08 6.17 3.68
N SER A 64 4.50 5.04 4.06
CA SER A 64 5.10 3.71 3.93
C SER A 64 4.36 2.82 2.94
N THR A 65 3.03 2.92 2.88
CA THR A 65 2.19 2.08 2.01
C THR A 65 2.10 2.61 0.58
N ASP A 66 2.06 3.93 0.41
CA ASP A 66 1.72 4.59 -0.87
C ASP A 66 2.79 5.58 -1.33
N LYS A 67 4.05 5.26 -1.05
CA LYS A 67 5.18 6.09 -1.47
C LYS A 67 5.83 5.57 -2.75
N LYS A 68 5.92 6.44 -3.75
CA LYS A 68 6.65 6.19 -5.01
C LYS A 68 8.17 6.14 -4.78
N PRO A 69 8.94 5.52 -5.67
CA PRO A 69 10.41 5.51 -5.58
C PRO A 69 11.06 6.90 -5.54
N ASN A 70 10.42 7.92 -6.14
CA ASN A 70 10.88 9.31 -6.09
C ASN A 70 10.52 10.05 -4.78
N GLY A 71 9.88 9.35 -3.82
CA GLY A 71 9.47 9.90 -2.54
C GLY A 71 8.14 10.64 -2.53
N LYS A 72 7.48 10.75 -3.68
CA LYS A 72 6.16 11.37 -3.81
C LYS A 72 5.04 10.42 -3.43
N VAL A 73 3.85 10.97 -3.21
CA VAL A 73 2.62 10.22 -2.99
C VAL A 73 2.27 9.43 -4.24
N TRP A 74 1.94 8.16 -4.09
CA TRP A 74 1.26 7.41 -5.13
C TRP A 74 -0.23 7.75 -5.09
N ASP A 75 -0.70 8.45 -6.09
CA ASP A 75 -2.12 8.83 -6.26
C ASP A 75 -2.80 7.79 -7.14
N MET A 76 -3.80 7.09 -6.60
CA MET A 76 -4.42 5.97 -7.31
C MET A 76 -5.13 6.35 -8.62
N TYR A 77 -5.53 7.62 -8.79
CA TYR A 77 -6.26 8.07 -9.99
C TYR A 77 -5.39 8.81 -11.00
N SER A 78 -4.33 9.49 -10.57
CA SER A 78 -3.50 10.29 -11.46
C SER A 78 -2.16 9.66 -11.80
N ASP A 79 -1.73 8.61 -11.08
CA ASP A 79 -0.45 7.98 -11.36
C ASP A 79 -0.42 7.28 -12.72
N ILE A 80 0.67 7.47 -13.45
CA ILE A 80 0.89 6.83 -14.75
C ILE A 80 2.09 5.89 -14.61
N PRO A 81 1.88 4.56 -14.63
CA PRO A 81 2.97 3.60 -14.58
C PRO A 81 4.01 3.88 -15.67
N ASP A 82 5.28 4.00 -15.27
CA ASP A 82 6.43 4.31 -16.16
C ASP A 82 6.30 5.64 -16.93
N GLY A 83 5.35 6.50 -16.57
CA GLY A 83 5.09 7.79 -17.18
C GLY A 83 5.24 8.96 -16.22
N THR A 84 4.87 10.15 -16.70
CA THR A 84 4.82 11.38 -15.89
C THR A 84 3.36 11.73 -15.62
N PRO A 85 2.90 11.69 -14.38
CA PRO A 85 1.56 12.11 -14.03
C PRO A 85 1.40 13.63 -14.22
N PRO A 86 0.17 14.13 -14.39
CA PRO A 86 -0.10 15.54 -14.58
C PRO A 86 0.29 16.41 -13.37
N TYR A 87 0.27 15.83 -12.19
CA TYR A 87 0.68 16.44 -10.92
C TYR A 87 1.19 15.37 -9.94
N GLU A 88 1.96 15.77 -8.95
CA GLU A 88 2.48 14.88 -7.89
C GLU A 88 2.43 15.61 -6.55
N TYR A 89 2.15 14.87 -5.49
CA TYR A 89 2.05 15.41 -4.13
C TYR A 89 3.25 15.03 -3.26
N THR A 90 3.58 15.92 -2.33
CA THR A 90 4.57 15.70 -1.28
C THR A 90 3.84 15.37 0.01
N PHE A 91 4.27 14.31 0.70
CA PHE A 91 3.69 13.97 1.99
C PHE A 91 3.78 15.14 2.97
N VAL A 92 2.78 15.26 3.83
CA VAL A 92 2.61 16.27 4.86
C VAL A 92 2.24 17.65 4.30
N SER A 93 3.03 18.21 3.36
CA SER A 93 2.80 19.57 2.86
C SER A 93 1.55 19.72 2.02
N ASP A 94 1.22 18.67 1.23
CA ASP A 94 0.16 18.78 0.23
C ASP A 94 -1.13 18.03 0.65
N GLN A 95 -1.25 17.74 1.96
CA GLN A 95 -2.48 17.21 2.55
C GLN A 95 -3.56 18.30 2.61
N CYS A 96 -4.78 17.95 2.24
CA CYS A 96 -5.89 18.90 2.33
C CYS A 96 -7.22 18.32 2.82
N GLY A 97 -8.07 19.25 3.29
CA GLY A 97 -9.49 19.02 3.49
C GLY A 97 -10.36 19.89 2.56
N ASN A 98 -9.75 20.89 1.90
CA ASN A 98 -10.42 21.79 0.96
C ASN A 98 -9.60 21.91 -0.30
N TYR A 99 -10.26 21.85 -1.44
CA TYR A 99 -9.66 21.92 -2.79
C TYR A 99 -10.60 22.69 -3.73
N GLY A 100 -10.08 23.24 -4.80
CA GLY A 100 -10.82 23.97 -5.82
C GLY A 100 -10.68 23.37 -7.22
N SER A 101 -9.58 22.64 -7.47
CA SER A 101 -9.29 22.00 -8.74
C SER A 101 -8.37 20.79 -8.57
N GLU A 102 -8.25 19.98 -9.63
CA GLU A 102 -7.23 18.93 -9.68
C GLU A 102 -5.83 19.52 -9.53
N GLY A 103 -4.97 18.79 -8.83
CA GLY A 103 -3.60 19.20 -8.57
C GLY A 103 -3.40 20.08 -7.34
N ASP A 104 -4.47 20.48 -6.65
CA ASP A 104 -4.35 21.35 -5.45
C ASP A 104 -3.73 20.63 -4.26
N CYS A 105 -4.22 19.44 -3.94
CA CYS A 105 -3.79 18.67 -2.77
C CYS A 105 -4.38 17.27 -2.78
N TYR A 106 -3.88 16.38 -1.92
CA TYR A 106 -4.40 15.02 -1.78
C TYR A 106 -5.14 14.82 -0.47
N ASN A 107 -6.16 13.94 -0.50
CA ASN A 107 -6.88 13.48 0.67
C ASN A 107 -6.92 11.94 0.76
N ARG A 108 -7.92 11.39 1.46
CA ARG A 108 -8.07 9.96 1.76
C ARG A 108 -9.31 9.44 1.05
N GLU A 109 -9.08 8.65 0.00
CA GLU A 109 -10.13 8.01 -0.78
C GLU A 109 -10.51 6.66 -0.20
N HIS A 110 -11.81 6.43 -0.01
CA HIS A 110 -12.37 5.12 0.25
C HIS A 110 -12.77 4.47 -1.08
N SER A 111 -11.97 3.57 -1.62
CA SER A 111 -12.29 2.84 -2.86
C SER A 111 -13.59 2.01 -2.75
N TRP A 112 -14.02 1.73 -1.53
CA TRP A 112 -15.37 1.27 -1.19
C TRP A 112 -16.10 2.43 -0.51
N PRO A 113 -17.20 2.95 -1.09
CA PRO A 113 -17.86 4.16 -0.59
C PRO A 113 -18.20 4.10 0.90
N SER A 114 -17.72 5.07 1.68
CA SER A 114 -17.89 5.08 3.13
C SER A 114 -19.36 5.12 3.57
N SER A 115 -20.22 5.70 2.75
CA SER A 115 -21.68 5.69 2.96
C SER A 115 -22.32 4.29 2.95
N TRP A 116 -21.67 3.29 2.34
CA TRP A 116 -22.18 1.92 2.31
C TRP A 116 -21.97 1.16 3.62
N PHE A 117 -21.11 1.66 4.48
CA PHE A 117 -20.87 1.13 5.82
C PHE A 117 -21.04 2.20 6.92
N ASN A 118 -21.78 3.30 6.63
CA ASN A 118 -22.10 4.39 7.57
C ASN A 118 -20.87 5.04 8.23
N ASP A 119 -19.72 5.08 7.56
CA ASP A 119 -18.45 5.51 8.15
C ASP A 119 -18.03 4.71 9.40
N ASP A 120 -18.54 3.50 9.57
CA ASP A 120 -18.26 2.68 10.73
C ASP A 120 -16.84 2.07 10.71
N SER A 121 -16.27 1.90 11.89
CA SER A 121 -15.04 1.13 12.09
C SER A 121 -15.35 -0.38 12.05
N PRO A 122 -14.38 -1.22 11.63
CA PRO A 122 -13.00 -0.88 11.28
C PRO A 122 -12.80 -0.35 9.85
N MET A 123 -13.82 -0.47 8.98
CA MET A 123 -13.72 -0.19 7.53
C MET A 123 -13.26 1.25 7.26
N ARG A 124 -13.71 2.23 8.07
CA ARG A 124 -13.35 3.64 7.90
C ARG A 124 -11.84 3.92 7.89
N THR A 125 -11.04 3.05 8.47
CA THR A 125 -9.60 3.25 8.63
C THR A 125 -8.78 2.08 8.11
N ASP A 126 -9.40 1.22 7.33
CA ASP A 126 -8.76 0.04 6.76
C ASP A 126 -7.90 0.42 5.53
N LEU A 127 -6.60 0.29 5.68
CA LEU A 127 -5.61 0.60 4.65
C LEU A 127 -5.68 -0.31 3.40
N PHE A 128 -6.45 -1.38 3.43
CA PHE A 128 -6.66 -2.24 2.26
C PHE A 128 -7.60 -1.62 1.21
N HIS A 129 -8.37 -0.61 1.59
CA HIS A 129 -9.25 0.10 0.64
C HIS A 129 -9.21 1.62 0.80
N LEU A 130 -8.26 2.14 1.57
CA LEU A 130 -8.01 3.58 1.72
C LEU A 130 -6.70 3.95 1.03
N TYR A 131 -6.78 4.94 0.16
CA TYR A 131 -5.65 5.40 -0.65
C TYR A 131 -5.53 6.92 -0.62
N PRO A 132 -4.32 7.47 -0.73
CA PRO A 132 -4.17 8.89 -1.02
C PRO A 132 -4.57 9.14 -2.48
N THR A 133 -5.31 10.21 -2.72
CA THR A 133 -5.66 10.63 -4.07
C THR A 133 -5.94 12.12 -4.12
N ASP A 134 -5.92 12.70 -5.32
CA ASP A 134 -6.32 14.08 -5.56
C ASP A 134 -7.65 14.41 -4.88
N GLY A 135 -7.70 15.50 -4.12
CA GLY A 135 -8.87 15.87 -3.35
C GLY A 135 -10.09 16.22 -4.21
N TYR A 136 -9.87 16.84 -5.35
CA TYR A 136 -10.93 17.24 -6.27
C TYR A 136 -11.52 16.04 -7.02
N VAL A 137 -10.67 15.09 -7.43
CA VAL A 137 -11.12 13.85 -8.10
C VAL A 137 -11.88 12.93 -7.14
N ASN A 138 -11.48 12.92 -5.86
CA ASN A 138 -12.18 12.19 -4.80
C ASN A 138 -13.59 12.79 -4.49
N GLY A 139 -13.76 14.09 -4.57
CA GLY A 139 -15.04 14.80 -4.29
C GLY A 139 -16.01 14.72 -5.42
#